data_0b4735afabb339a981c9acaf9495c084
#
_entry.id   0b4735afabb339a981c9acaf9495c084
#
_cell.length_a   1.000
_cell.length_b   1.000
_cell.length_c   1.000
_cell.angle_alpha   90.00
_cell.angle_beta   90.00
_cell.angle_gamma   90.00
#
_symmetry.space_group_name_H-M   'P 1'
#
loop_
_entity.id
_entity.type
_entity.pdbx_description
1 polymer ?
#
loop_
_entity_poly.entity_id
_entity_poly.type
_entity_poly.pdbx_seq_one_letter_code
_entity_poly.pdbx_strand_id
1 'polypeptide(L)'
;MLTRWLTAGLLALLTASGAMASEPKPQVVASGLVHPWGLAFLPDGRMLVSERPGRLRLVGTDGTLSRALAGVPAVAAGGQGGLLDVAVDPDFARNQRIYWSYSEPADDGSNGTAVARARLDGERLSDLKVIFRQLPKVASRLHHGSRLVFARDGTLFVTLGDRFSRMADAQTLDNHLGKIVRITTDGAVPPDNPLVGNAAARHEIYSWGHRNVQGAALHPVSGELWATEHGPQGGDELNRVVAGRNHGWPVITFGRNYGTGTRIGEGTERADVVAPLRHWVPVSIAPSGMAFVTSDRYPGWKGSLLLGALRGQSLLRLSLDGTRVLAEERLLPNLNERIRDVRQGPDGLVYLLTDNEDGRILRLQP
;
A
#
# COMPACT_ATOMS: atom_id res chain seq x y z
N MET A 1 -5.70 -19.80 -80.13
CA MET A 1 -4.64 -19.04 -79.41
C MET A 1 -5.31 -18.20 -78.35
N LEU A 2 -5.27 -18.65 -77.08
CA LEU A 2 -5.82 -17.91 -75.91
C LEU A 2 -4.65 -17.43 -75.06
N THR A 3 -4.48 -16.13 -74.96
CA THR A 3 -3.45 -15.47 -74.19
C THR A 3 -3.99 -15.24 -72.77
N ARG A 4 -3.41 -15.89 -71.75
CA ARG A 4 -3.73 -15.69 -70.35
C ARG A 4 -2.85 -14.55 -69.79
N TRP A 5 -3.49 -13.51 -69.23
CA TRP A 5 -2.84 -12.45 -68.44
C TRP A 5 -2.81 -12.87 -66.97
N LEU A 6 -1.61 -12.99 -66.39
CA LEU A 6 -1.38 -13.19 -64.97
C LEU A 6 -1.18 -11.76 -64.36
N THR A 7 -2.13 -11.36 -63.53
CA THR A 7 -1.99 -10.17 -62.67
C THR A 7 -1.37 -10.60 -61.38
N ALA A 8 -0.12 -10.18 -61.11
CA ALA A 8 0.55 -10.34 -59.81
C ALA A 8 0.07 -9.25 -58.87
N GLY A 9 -0.71 -9.62 -57.85
CA GLY A 9 -1.07 -8.73 -56.75
C GLY A 9 0.09 -8.58 -55.76
N LEU A 10 0.62 -7.38 -55.64
CA LEU A 10 1.63 -7.03 -54.63
C LEU A 10 0.94 -6.79 -53.29
N LEU A 11 1.09 -7.74 -52.34
CA LEU A 11 0.59 -7.63 -50.97
C LEU A 11 1.60 -6.79 -50.16
N ALA A 12 1.31 -5.52 -49.94
CA ALA A 12 2.12 -4.65 -49.08
C ALA A 12 1.86 -5.01 -47.60
N LEU A 13 2.78 -5.70 -46.96
CA LEU A 13 2.79 -5.87 -45.51
C LEU A 13 3.16 -4.51 -44.89
N LEU A 14 2.16 -3.83 -44.34
CA LEU A 14 2.34 -2.72 -43.41
C LEU A 14 2.83 -3.27 -42.07
N THR A 15 4.14 -3.28 -41.86
CA THR A 15 4.73 -3.48 -40.53
C THR A 15 4.48 -2.21 -39.71
N ALA A 16 3.45 -2.24 -38.87
CA ALA A 16 3.27 -1.24 -37.83
C ALA A 16 4.42 -1.41 -36.82
N SER A 17 5.49 -0.65 -36.98
CA SER A 17 6.52 -0.47 -35.97
C SER A 17 5.87 0.31 -34.82
N GLY A 18 5.24 -0.42 -33.87
CA GLY A 18 4.89 0.15 -32.58
C GLY A 18 6.20 0.59 -31.91
N ALA A 19 6.42 1.89 -31.78
CA ALA A 19 7.49 2.39 -30.94
C ALA A 19 7.32 1.77 -29.55
N MET A 20 8.21 0.86 -29.16
CA MET A 20 8.28 0.37 -27.79
C MET A 20 8.52 1.61 -26.92
N ALA A 21 7.58 1.94 -26.03
CA ALA A 21 7.80 2.99 -25.05
C ALA A 21 9.06 2.65 -24.26
N SER A 22 10.01 3.61 -24.17
CA SER A 22 11.23 3.38 -23.42
C SER A 22 10.89 3.05 -21.96
N GLU A 23 11.63 2.11 -21.36
CA GLU A 23 11.48 1.82 -19.94
C GLU A 23 11.79 3.10 -19.12
N PRO A 24 10.94 3.51 -18.18
CA PRO A 24 11.16 4.71 -17.41
C PRO A 24 12.43 4.60 -16.56
N LYS A 25 13.18 5.69 -16.49
CA LYS A 25 14.48 5.72 -15.82
C LYS A 25 14.35 6.28 -14.40
N PRO A 26 14.84 5.58 -13.36
CA PRO A 26 14.83 6.09 -12.00
C PRO A 26 15.88 7.19 -11.83
N GLN A 27 15.44 8.36 -11.36
CA GLN A 27 16.29 9.48 -10.96
C GLN A 27 16.24 9.63 -9.44
N VAL A 28 17.39 9.71 -8.79
CA VAL A 28 17.45 9.97 -7.35
C VAL A 28 17.02 11.42 -7.08
N VAL A 29 16.02 11.58 -6.21
CA VAL A 29 15.53 12.88 -5.71
C VAL A 29 16.16 13.19 -4.36
N ALA A 30 16.22 12.21 -3.47
CA ALA A 30 16.86 12.32 -2.16
C ALA A 30 17.45 10.97 -1.74
N SER A 31 18.46 11.00 -0.88
CA SER A 31 19.14 9.83 -0.29
C SER A 31 19.44 10.09 1.19
N GLY A 32 20.00 9.10 1.90
CA GLY A 32 20.31 9.22 3.32
C GLY A 32 19.11 9.05 4.25
N LEU A 33 18.04 8.43 3.78
CA LEU A 33 16.88 8.02 4.58
C LEU A 33 17.12 6.64 5.19
N VAL A 34 16.73 6.43 6.44
CA VAL A 34 16.90 5.15 7.11
C VAL A 34 15.59 4.36 7.10
N HIS A 35 15.54 3.32 6.28
CA HIS A 35 14.35 2.50 6.09
C HIS A 35 13.08 3.35 5.90
N PRO A 36 13.02 4.24 4.88
CA PRO A 36 11.83 5.04 4.64
C PRO A 36 10.63 4.13 4.36
N TRP A 37 9.45 4.49 4.90
CA TRP A 37 8.29 3.61 4.82
C TRP A 37 7.12 4.21 4.05
N GLY A 38 6.77 5.47 4.29
CA GLY A 38 5.66 6.17 3.65
C GLY A 38 6.09 7.53 3.10
N LEU A 39 5.50 7.91 1.98
CA LEU A 39 5.71 9.17 1.29
C LEU A 39 4.38 9.88 1.05
N ALA A 40 4.30 11.17 1.36
CA ALA A 40 3.17 12.03 1.01
C ALA A 40 3.66 13.38 0.49
N PHE A 41 2.90 14.00 -0.43
CA PHE A 41 3.22 15.30 -1.01
C PHE A 41 2.47 16.41 -0.29
N LEU A 42 3.17 17.49 0.03
CA LEU A 42 2.58 18.73 0.52
C LEU A 42 2.18 19.63 -0.66
N PRO A 43 1.20 20.54 -0.46
CA PRO A 43 0.76 21.44 -1.53
C PRO A 43 1.84 22.39 -2.08
N ASP A 44 2.88 22.64 -1.31
CA ASP A 44 4.03 23.47 -1.70
C ASP A 44 5.12 22.71 -2.49
N GLY A 45 4.88 21.44 -2.78
CA GLY A 45 5.78 20.56 -3.53
C GLY A 45 6.82 19.84 -2.68
N ARG A 46 6.94 20.16 -1.38
CA ARG A 46 7.76 19.36 -0.47
C ARG A 46 7.13 17.99 -0.24
N MET A 47 7.94 17.05 0.24
CA MET A 47 7.48 15.72 0.58
C MET A 47 7.62 15.47 2.08
N LEU A 48 6.67 14.76 2.66
CA LEU A 48 6.73 14.22 4.02
C LEU A 48 7.09 12.74 3.92
N VAL A 49 8.13 12.32 4.67
CA VAL A 49 8.61 10.93 4.66
C VAL A 49 8.73 10.43 6.08
N SER A 50 8.24 9.21 6.30
CA SER A 50 8.50 8.49 7.54
C SER A 50 9.71 7.59 7.39
N GLU A 51 10.53 7.54 8.43
CA GLU A 51 11.63 6.60 8.59
C GLU A 51 11.29 5.64 9.74
N ARG A 52 11.37 4.35 9.48
CA ARG A 52 10.94 3.29 10.41
C ARG A 52 11.54 3.37 11.83
N PRO A 53 12.78 3.86 12.04
CA PRO A 53 13.30 4.09 13.40
C PRO A 53 12.52 5.11 14.26
N GLY A 54 11.56 5.86 13.71
CA GLY A 54 10.71 6.78 14.47
C GLY A 54 10.88 8.25 14.09
N ARG A 55 11.31 8.56 12.88
CA ARG A 55 11.50 9.94 12.43
C ARG A 55 10.54 10.30 11.30
N LEU A 56 9.94 11.48 11.37
CA LEU A 56 9.34 12.16 10.23
C LEU A 56 10.33 13.20 9.69
N ARG A 57 10.45 13.27 8.37
CA ARG A 57 11.33 14.23 7.68
C ARG A 57 10.55 14.97 6.62
N LEU A 58 10.86 16.24 6.42
CA LEU A 58 10.51 16.96 5.21
C LEU A 58 11.64 16.82 4.19
N VAL A 59 11.25 16.69 2.94
CA VAL A 59 12.17 16.69 1.81
C VAL A 59 11.82 17.88 0.93
N GLY A 60 12.77 18.77 0.72
CA GLY A 60 12.61 19.93 -0.14
C GLY A 60 12.41 19.55 -1.60
N THR A 61 11.95 20.48 -2.41
CA THR A 61 11.81 20.30 -3.87
C THR A 61 13.16 20.10 -4.57
N ASP A 62 14.23 20.51 -3.92
CA ASP A 62 15.63 20.28 -4.33
C ASP A 62 16.22 18.96 -3.80
N GLY A 63 15.44 18.16 -3.06
CA GLY A 63 15.87 16.91 -2.45
C GLY A 63 16.54 17.06 -1.08
N THR A 64 16.67 18.28 -0.54
CA THR A 64 17.28 18.51 0.79
C THR A 64 16.43 17.91 1.90
N LEU A 65 17.05 17.13 2.79
CA LEU A 65 16.38 16.55 3.96
C LEU A 65 16.39 17.54 5.14
N SER A 66 15.22 17.77 5.75
CA SER A 66 15.12 18.50 7.03
C SER A 66 15.77 17.70 8.17
N ARG A 67 15.90 18.29 9.34
CA ARG A 67 16.03 17.54 10.60
C ARG A 67 14.76 16.70 10.85
N ALA A 68 14.84 15.73 11.76
CA ALA A 68 13.65 15.02 12.20
C ALA A 68 12.66 16.00 12.85
N LEU A 69 11.39 15.91 12.46
CA LEU A 69 10.34 16.74 13.04
C LEU A 69 10.21 16.45 14.54
N ALA A 70 10.14 17.52 15.34
CA ALA A 70 9.92 17.38 16.78
C ALA A 70 8.44 17.06 17.09
N GLY A 71 8.20 16.24 18.11
CA GLY A 71 6.85 15.90 18.60
C GLY A 71 6.29 14.57 18.11
N VAL A 72 7.08 13.75 17.42
CA VAL A 72 6.68 12.38 17.07
C VAL A 72 6.65 11.52 18.36
N PRO A 73 5.58 10.75 18.63
CA PRO A 73 5.52 9.85 19.78
C PRO A 73 6.59 8.76 19.72
N ALA A 74 6.89 8.15 20.87
CA ALA A 74 7.76 6.98 20.93
C ALA A 74 7.18 5.82 20.10
N VAL A 75 8.05 5.12 19.36
CA VAL A 75 7.66 3.98 18.53
C VAL A 75 8.38 2.71 18.96
N ALA A 76 7.70 1.58 18.90
CA ALA A 76 8.31 0.27 19.06
C ALA A 76 8.99 -0.14 17.74
N ALA A 77 10.17 0.43 17.47
CA ALA A 77 10.94 0.11 16.28
C ALA A 77 11.56 -1.29 16.37
N GLY A 78 11.42 -2.09 15.31
CA GLY A 78 12.04 -3.42 15.21
C GLY A 78 11.25 -4.37 14.32
N GLY A 79 11.95 -5.26 13.64
CA GLY A 79 11.34 -6.15 12.65
C GLY A 79 10.61 -5.37 11.55
N GLN A 80 9.29 -5.53 11.45
CA GLN A 80 8.44 -4.76 10.53
C GLN A 80 7.82 -3.52 11.19
N GLY A 81 7.95 -3.36 12.51
CA GLY A 81 7.40 -2.25 13.28
C GLY A 81 8.27 -1.00 13.26
N GLY A 82 7.69 0.11 13.64
CA GLY A 82 8.33 1.44 13.69
C GLY A 82 7.35 2.57 13.37
N LEU A 83 7.85 3.66 12.82
CA LEU A 83 7.03 4.68 12.17
C LEU A 83 6.76 4.23 10.74
N LEU A 84 5.48 4.19 10.35
CA LEU A 84 5.06 3.47 9.16
C LEU A 84 4.47 4.44 8.11
N ASP A 85 3.19 4.39 7.78
CA ASP A 85 2.67 5.25 6.72
C ASP A 85 2.49 6.71 7.15
N VAL A 86 2.46 7.61 6.17
CA VAL A 86 2.13 9.02 6.34
C VAL A 86 1.07 9.43 5.32
N ALA A 87 0.20 10.33 5.73
CA ALA A 87 -0.79 10.94 4.85
C ALA A 87 -0.95 12.43 5.17
N VAL A 88 -1.23 13.22 4.14
CA VAL A 88 -1.54 14.64 4.25
C VAL A 88 -3.05 14.80 4.15
N ASP A 89 -3.63 15.60 5.03
CA ASP A 89 -5.07 15.86 5.01
C ASP A 89 -5.50 16.41 3.64
N PRO A 90 -6.60 15.96 3.04
CA PRO A 90 -7.10 16.55 1.80
C PRO A 90 -7.35 18.06 1.88
N ASP A 91 -7.66 18.58 3.08
CA ASP A 91 -7.85 20.00 3.37
C ASP A 91 -6.59 20.66 3.98
N PHE A 92 -5.41 20.13 3.75
CA PHE A 92 -4.15 20.58 4.37
C PHE A 92 -3.93 22.10 4.23
N ALA A 93 -4.28 22.67 3.09
CA ALA A 93 -4.15 24.12 2.87
C ALA A 93 -4.87 24.96 3.94
N ARG A 94 -5.97 24.44 4.51
CA ARG A 94 -6.76 25.11 5.57
C ARG A 94 -6.35 24.68 6.97
N ASN A 95 -6.07 23.39 7.18
CA ASN A 95 -5.95 22.82 8.52
C ASN A 95 -4.52 22.39 8.88
N GLN A 96 -3.61 22.29 7.90
CA GLN A 96 -2.21 21.89 8.05
C GLN A 96 -2.04 20.53 8.74
N ARG A 97 -3.03 19.64 8.67
CA ARG A 97 -3.01 18.34 9.34
C ARG A 97 -2.27 17.30 8.52
N ILE A 98 -1.47 16.51 9.24
CA ILE A 98 -0.84 15.30 8.75
C ILE A 98 -1.21 14.14 9.65
N TYR A 99 -1.15 12.93 9.09
CA TYR A 99 -1.46 11.68 9.78
C TYR A 99 -0.32 10.70 9.58
N TRP A 100 -0.09 9.87 10.58
CA TRP A 100 0.86 8.75 10.43
C TRP A 100 0.41 7.56 11.26
N SER A 101 0.77 6.37 10.78
CA SER A 101 0.64 5.13 11.53
C SER A 101 1.98 4.74 12.13
N TYR A 102 1.95 4.07 13.27
CA TYR A 102 3.16 3.65 13.96
C TYR A 102 2.89 2.47 14.89
N SER A 103 3.95 1.74 15.25
CA SER A 103 3.90 0.71 16.30
C SER A 103 3.94 1.40 17.66
N GLU A 104 2.79 1.57 18.31
CA GLU A 104 2.69 2.15 19.65
C GLU A 104 3.12 1.10 20.71
N PRO A 105 4.16 1.39 21.50
CA PRO A 105 4.58 0.49 22.58
C PRO A 105 3.55 0.44 23.74
N ALA A 106 3.66 -0.59 24.58
CA ALA A 106 3.03 -0.69 25.87
C ALA A 106 4.05 -1.12 26.93
N ASP A 107 3.74 -0.87 28.20
CA ASP A 107 4.65 -1.10 29.33
C ASP A 107 4.98 -2.60 29.52
N ASP A 108 4.12 -3.50 29.08
CA ASP A 108 4.30 -4.96 29.10
C ASP A 108 5.15 -5.51 27.95
N GLY A 109 5.74 -4.63 27.11
CA GLY A 109 6.52 -5.00 25.94
C GLY A 109 5.68 -5.39 24.72
N SER A 110 4.36 -5.38 24.82
CA SER A 110 3.48 -5.52 23.66
C SER A 110 3.47 -4.21 22.85
N ASN A 111 2.97 -4.29 21.62
CA ASN A 111 2.79 -3.13 20.76
C ASN A 111 1.62 -3.35 19.78
N GLY A 112 1.11 -2.29 19.23
CA GLY A 112 0.03 -2.33 18.24
C GLY A 112 0.10 -1.18 17.28
N THR A 113 -0.53 -1.32 16.12
CA THR A 113 -0.64 -0.22 15.18
C THR A 113 -1.54 0.86 15.77
N ALA A 114 -1.01 2.08 15.85
CA ALA A 114 -1.76 3.27 16.21
C ALA A 114 -1.71 4.29 15.08
N VAL A 115 -2.67 5.19 15.05
CA VAL A 115 -2.70 6.32 14.13
C VAL A 115 -2.72 7.61 14.93
N ALA A 116 -1.81 8.52 14.63
CA ALA A 116 -1.80 9.86 15.17
C ALA A 116 -2.02 10.90 14.07
N ARG A 117 -2.53 12.06 14.47
CA ARG A 117 -2.56 13.28 13.67
C ARG A 117 -1.96 14.45 14.41
N ALA A 118 -1.42 15.41 13.69
CA ALA A 118 -0.97 16.68 14.23
C ALA A 118 -1.05 17.78 13.17
N ARG A 119 -0.88 19.03 13.60
CA ARG A 119 -0.62 20.14 12.69
C ARG A 119 0.89 20.19 12.41
N LEU A 120 1.24 20.45 11.16
CA LEU A 120 2.60 20.68 10.73
C LEU A 120 2.87 22.19 10.68
N ASP A 121 3.62 22.68 11.67
CA ASP A 121 4.00 24.08 11.78
C ASP A 121 5.51 24.21 11.49
N GLY A 122 5.87 24.49 10.24
CA GLY A 122 7.26 24.47 9.79
C GLY A 122 7.87 23.06 9.92
N GLU A 123 8.86 22.90 10.79
CA GLU A 123 9.50 21.59 11.11
C GLU A 123 9.05 21.03 12.48
N ARG A 124 7.92 21.47 13.00
CA ARG A 124 7.40 21.07 14.30
C ARG A 124 5.97 20.57 14.20
N LEU A 125 5.65 19.56 15.00
CA LEU A 125 4.28 19.05 15.18
C LEU A 125 3.64 19.72 16.40
N SER A 126 2.42 20.19 16.23
CA SER A 126 1.55 20.73 17.28
C SER A 126 0.18 20.04 17.24
N ASP A 127 -0.63 20.20 18.28
CA ASP A 127 -1.98 19.61 18.38
C ASP A 127 -1.99 18.09 18.12
N LEU A 128 -1.00 17.39 18.68
CA LEU A 128 -0.88 15.92 18.54
C LEU A 128 -2.07 15.21 19.20
N LYS A 129 -2.72 14.35 18.43
CA LYS A 129 -3.79 13.46 18.91
C LYS A 129 -3.62 12.06 18.35
N VAL A 130 -3.64 11.04 19.21
CA VAL A 130 -3.78 9.64 18.78
C VAL A 130 -5.26 9.37 18.55
N ILE A 131 -5.62 9.04 17.32
CA ILE A 131 -7.02 8.88 16.87
C ILE A 131 -7.47 7.44 16.71
N PHE A 132 -6.51 6.50 16.70
CA PHE A 132 -6.81 5.06 16.64
C PHE A 132 -5.74 4.25 17.34
N ARG A 133 -6.16 3.15 17.99
CA ARG A 133 -5.28 2.13 18.56
C ARG A 133 -5.81 0.75 18.26
N GLN A 134 -4.97 -0.09 17.67
CA GLN A 134 -5.25 -1.52 17.51
C GLN A 134 -5.41 -2.20 18.88
N LEU A 135 -6.44 -3.01 19.02
CA LEU A 135 -6.70 -3.83 20.19
C LEU A 135 -6.92 -5.30 19.77
N PRO A 136 -6.34 -6.25 20.54
CA PRO A 136 -5.35 -6.06 21.59
C PRO A 136 -3.98 -5.64 21.02
N LYS A 137 -3.11 -5.07 21.84
CA LYS A 137 -1.67 -5.01 21.56
C LYS A 137 -1.09 -6.43 21.72
N VAL A 138 -0.02 -6.73 20.98
CA VAL A 138 0.58 -8.07 20.92
C VAL A 138 2.10 -7.96 20.98
N ALA A 139 2.74 -8.85 21.74
CA ALA A 139 4.19 -8.97 21.78
C ALA A 139 4.73 -9.59 20.46
N SER A 140 4.66 -8.84 19.39
CA SER A 140 5.11 -9.23 18.06
C SER A 140 5.76 -8.06 17.34
N ARG A 141 6.79 -8.34 16.55
CA ARG A 141 7.48 -7.36 15.67
C ARG A 141 7.04 -7.47 14.21
N LEU A 142 6.02 -8.29 13.91
CA LEU A 142 5.61 -8.63 12.55
C LEU A 142 4.15 -8.21 12.29
N HIS A 143 3.80 -8.12 11.02
CA HIS A 143 2.46 -7.92 10.48
C HIS A 143 1.69 -6.76 11.13
N HIS A 144 2.15 -5.54 10.90
CA HIS A 144 1.50 -4.31 11.38
C HIS A 144 0.43 -3.79 10.42
N GLY A 145 0.44 -4.18 9.14
CA GLY A 145 -0.35 -3.53 8.09
C GLY A 145 0.09 -2.10 7.89
N SER A 146 -0.72 -1.14 8.34
CA SER A 146 -0.41 0.27 8.62
C SER A 146 -0.63 1.28 7.49
N ARG A 147 -1.12 0.88 6.32
CA ARG A 147 -1.40 1.84 5.23
C ARG A 147 -2.58 2.74 5.57
N LEU A 148 -2.47 4.03 5.26
CA LEU A 148 -3.48 5.07 5.46
C LEU A 148 -4.03 5.53 4.12
N VAL A 149 -5.36 5.52 3.96
CA VAL A 149 -6.01 5.98 2.72
C VAL A 149 -7.24 6.82 3.06
N PHE A 150 -7.23 8.09 2.68
CA PHE A 150 -8.45 8.91 2.75
C PHE A 150 -9.48 8.43 1.75
N ALA A 151 -10.69 8.21 2.21
CA ALA A 151 -11.85 7.98 1.36
C ALA A 151 -12.38 9.30 0.76
N ARG A 152 -13.19 9.21 -0.29
CA ARG A 152 -13.76 10.41 -0.94
C ARG A 152 -14.71 11.22 -0.05
N ASP A 153 -15.30 10.58 0.95
CA ASP A 153 -16.16 11.20 1.95
C ASP A 153 -15.39 11.84 3.13
N GLY A 154 -14.06 11.83 3.06
CA GLY A 154 -13.18 12.38 4.08
C GLY A 154 -12.91 11.45 5.27
N THR A 155 -13.43 10.23 5.29
CA THR A 155 -13.05 9.21 6.27
C THR A 155 -11.67 8.62 5.96
N LEU A 156 -11.09 7.90 6.93
CA LEU A 156 -9.74 7.33 6.83
C LEU A 156 -9.80 5.81 6.97
N PHE A 157 -9.32 5.09 5.97
CA PHE A 157 -9.03 3.68 6.07
C PHE A 157 -7.65 3.46 6.70
N VAL A 158 -7.57 2.48 7.61
CA VAL A 158 -6.34 2.03 8.23
C VAL A 158 -6.23 0.52 8.06
N THR A 159 -5.16 0.06 7.45
CA THR A 159 -4.94 -1.37 7.27
C THR A 159 -4.16 -1.95 8.45
N LEU A 160 -4.50 -3.16 8.85
CA LEU A 160 -3.92 -3.83 10.01
C LEU A 160 -3.45 -5.24 9.62
N GLY A 161 -2.58 -5.82 10.44
CA GLY A 161 -2.11 -7.19 10.27
C GLY A 161 -2.55 -8.10 11.42
N ASP A 162 -2.40 -9.42 11.20
CA ASP A 162 -2.72 -10.47 12.18
C ASP A 162 -1.63 -10.65 13.26
N ARG A 163 -0.58 -9.83 13.24
CA ARG A 163 0.57 -9.87 14.17
C ARG A 163 1.33 -11.20 14.14
N PHE A 164 1.23 -11.96 13.04
CA PHE A 164 1.88 -13.24 12.76
C PHE A 164 1.42 -14.41 13.65
N SER A 165 1.46 -14.27 14.96
CA SER A 165 1.09 -15.32 15.93
C SER A 165 -0.41 -15.42 16.20
N ARG A 166 -1.20 -14.47 15.71
CA ARG A 166 -2.63 -14.32 16.02
C ARG A 166 -3.51 -14.48 14.77
N MET A 167 -3.10 -15.34 13.82
CA MET A 167 -3.80 -15.49 12.55
C MET A 167 -5.27 -15.89 12.69
N ALA A 168 -5.66 -16.66 13.73
CA ALA A 168 -7.06 -17.04 13.96
C ALA A 168 -7.95 -15.82 14.26
N ASP A 169 -7.40 -14.79 14.91
CA ASP A 169 -8.14 -13.58 15.26
C ASP A 169 -8.55 -12.75 14.01
N ALA A 170 -7.93 -13.02 12.87
CA ALA A 170 -8.36 -12.41 11.61
C ALA A 170 -9.81 -12.76 11.25
N GLN A 171 -10.33 -13.88 11.75
CA GLN A 171 -11.70 -14.35 11.51
C GLN A 171 -12.73 -13.91 12.57
N THR A 172 -12.32 -13.39 13.73
CA THR A 172 -13.24 -12.90 14.76
C THR A 172 -13.42 -11.39 14.69
N LEU A 173 -14.52 -10.84 15.17
CA LEU A 173 -14.87 -9.42 14.97
C LEU A 173 -14.71 -8.57 16.24
N ASP A 174 -14.32 -9.15 17.35
CA ASP A 174 -14.14 -8.51 18.66
C ASP A 174 -12.78 -7.82 18.84
N ASN A 175 -11.92 -7.89 17.83
CA ASN A 175 -10.55 -7.37 17.82
C ASN A 175 -10.19 -6.72 16.48
N HIS A 176 -9.00 -6.06 16.40
CA HIS A 176 -8.52 -5.37 15.19
C HIS A 176 -7.47 -6.15 14.39
N LEU A 177 -7.16 -7.41 14.77
CA LEU A 177 -6.09 -8.18 14.14
C LEU A 177 -6.55 -8.73 12.78
N GLY A 178 -5.77 -8.46 11.71
CA GLY A 178 -6.13 -8.88 10.36
C GLY A 178 -7.40 -8.19 9.81
N LYS A 179 -7.51 -6.88 10.04
CA LYS A 179 -8.65 -6.06 9.64
C LYS A 179 -8.22 -4.88 8.77
N ILE A 180 -9.16 -4.35 8.03
CA ILE A 180 -9.14 -2.96 7.57
C ILE A 180 -10.23 -2.23 8.35
N VAL A 181 -9.89 -1.11 8.97
CA VAL A 181 -10.84 -0.28 9.71
C VAL A 181 -11.10 1.02 8.96
N ARG A 182 -12.27 1.62 9.18
CA ARG A 182 -12.65 2.94 8.67
C ARG A 182 -13.08 3.82 9.82
N ILE A 183 -12.45 4.97 9.96
CA ILE A 183 -12.66 5.95 11.03
C ILE A 183 -12.80 7.37 10.45
N THR A 184 -13.36 8.28 11.24
CA THR A 184 -13.27 9.70 10.91
C THR A 184 -11.87 10.23 11.17
N THR A 185 -11.54 11.41 10.68
CA THR A 185 -10.27 12.12 10.92
C THR A 185 -10.03 12.48 12.40
N ASP A 186 -11.03 12.33 13.25
CA ASP A 186 -10.95 12.53 14.70
C ASP A 186 -10.98 11.20 15.49
N GLY A 187 -11.09 10.05 14.79
CA GLY A 187 -11.07 8.72 15.37
C GLY A 187 -12.44 8.17 15.76
N ALA A 188 -13.52 8.85 15.42
CA ALA A 188 -14.87 8.32 15.64
C ALA A 188 -15.23 7.25 14.61
N VAL A 189 -16.18 6.40 14.94
CA VAL A 189 -16.76 5.42 14.03
C VAL A 189 -17.77 6.11 13.11
N PRO A 190 -17.60 6.03 11.77
CA PRO A 190 -18.62 6.50 10.84
C PRO A 190 -19.94 5.74 11.06
N PRO A 191 -21.10 6.44 11.06
CA PRO A 191 -22.40 5.79 11.36
C PRO A 191 -22.84 4.78 10.30
N ASP A 192 -22.28 4.85 9.12
CA ASP A 192 -22.52 3.96 7.97
C ASP A 192 -21.47 2.84 7.83
N ASN A 193 -20.63 2.63 8.86
CA ASN A 193 -19.73 1.47 8.87
C ASN A 193 -20.53 0.16 8.87
N PRO A 194 -20.04 -0.89 8.18
CA PRO A 194 -20.83 -2.08 7.90
C PRO A 194 -21.20 -2.90 9.15
N LEU A 195 -20.47 -2.75 10.25
CA LEU A 195 -20.69 -3.51 11.49
C LEU A 195 -21.29 -2.64 12.63
N VAL A 196 -21.67 -1.41 12.37
CA VAL A 196 -22.48 -0.60 13.30
C VAL A 196 -23.79 -1.32 13.58
N GLY A 197 -24.10 -1.55 14.86
CA GLY A 197 -25.28 -2.32 15.28
C GLY A 197 -25.01 -3.80 15.55
N ASN A 198 -23.84 -4.34 15.21
CA ASN A 198 -23.42 -5.66 15.64
C ASN A 198 -22.68 -5.56 16.99
N ALA A 199 -23.37 -5.86 18.10
CA ALA A 199 -22.82 -5.75 19.47
C ALA A 199 -21.61 -6.67 19.72
N ALA A 200 -21.41 -7.71 18.92
CA ALA A 200 -20.28 -8.64 19.03
C ALA A 200 -19.05 -8.19 18.22
N ALA A 201 -19.17 -7.09 17.47
CA ALA A 201 -18.11 -6.61 16.60
C ALA A 201 -17.56 -5.26 17.04
N ARG A 202 -16.30 -5.01 16.70
CA ARG A 202 -15.75 -3.65 16.73
C ARG A 202 -16.30 -2.86 15.55
N HIS A 203 -16.94 -1.75 15.84
CA HIS A 203 -17.68 -0.97 14.84
C HIS A 203 -16.77 -0.24 13.85
N GLU A 204 -15.48 -0.08 14.15
CA GLU A 204 -14.48 0.47 13.25
C GLU A 204 -14.17 -0.46 12.08
N ILE A 205 -14.44 -1.76 12.20
CA ILE A 205 -14.09 -2.76 11.18
C ILE A 205 -14.88 -2.49 9.90
N TYR A 206 -14.14 -2.36 8.80
CA TYR A 206 -14.68 -2.25 7.45
C TYR A 206 -14.66 -3.60 6.71
N SER A 207 -13.57 -4.36 6.85
CA SER A 207 -13.42 -5.73 6.34
C SER A 207 -12.49 -6.55 7.24
N TRP A 208 -12.52 -7.89 7.08
CA TRP A 208 -11.73 -8.79 7.90
C TRP A 208 -11.18 -9.97 7.10
N GLY A 209 -10.43 -10.86 7.77
CA GLY A 209 -9.80 -12.01 7.11
C GLY A 209 -8.59 -11.60 6.29
N HIS A 210 -7.82 -10.63 6.76
CA HIS A 210 -6.56 -10.17 6.17
C HIS A 210 -5.36 -10.69 6.96
N ARG A 211 -4.23 -10.88 6.26
CA ARG A 211 -3.00 -11.31 6.90
C ARG A 211 -2.08 -10.13 7.25
N ASN A 212 -1.63 -9.38 6.27
CA ASN A 212 -0.70 -8.26 6.47
C ASN A 212 -0.77 -7.31 5.28
N VAL A 213 -1.71 -6.38 5.32
CA VAL A 213 -1.99 -5.45 4.23
C VAL A 213 -0.95 -4.34 4.20
N GLN A 214 -0.10 -4.33 3.17
CA GLN A 214 1.04 -3.41 3.04
C GLN A 214 0.83 -2.28 2.04
N GLY A 215 -0.04 -2.46 1.07
CA GLY A 215 -0.44 -1.44 0.11
C GLY A 215 -1.93 -1.25 0.09
N ALA A 216 -2.38 -0.01 -0.11
CA ALA A 216 -3.77 0.31 -0.34
C ALA A 216 -3.91 1.62 -1.13
N ALA A 217 -4.90 1.71 -2.00
CA ALA A 217 -5.24 2.90 -2.76
C ALA A 217 -6.70 2.88 -3.17
N LEU A 218 -7.31 4.06 -3.38
CA LEU A 218 -8.63 4.12 -3.99
C LEU A 218 -8.53 3.94 -5.50
N HIS A 219 -9.40 3.11 -6.04
CA HIS A 219 -9.58 3.03 -7.49
C HIS A 219 -10.09 4.37 -8.03
N PRO A 220 -9.42 4.99 -9.02
CA PRO A 220 -9.65 6.39 -9.37
C PRO A 220 -11.05 6.66 -9.91
N VAL A 221 -11.68 5.69 -10.55
CA VAL A 221 -13.04 5.82 -11.12
C VAL A 221 -14.10 5.46 -10.08
N SER A 222 -14.07 4.22 -9.55
CA SER A 222 -15.11 3.73 -8.65
C SER A 222 -15.03 4.28 -7.22
N GLY A 223 -13.83 4.69 -6.75
CA GLY A 223 -13.60 5.08 -5.36
C GLY A 223 -13.53 3.90 -4.39
N GLU A 224 -13.59 2.68 -4.87
CA GLU A 224 -13.43 1.48 -4.06
C GLU A 224 -11.99 1.35 -3.55
N LEU A 225 -11.85 0.87 -2.33
CA LEU A 225 -10.53 0.58 -1.76
C LEU A 225 -9.98 -0.71 -2.36
N TRP A 226 -8.78 -0.65 -2.89
CA TRP A 226 -7.99 -1.81 -3.28
C TRP A 226 -6.80 -1.95 -2.34
N ALA A 227 -6.40 -3.19 -2.07
CA ALA A 227 -5.32 -3.48 -1.13
C ALA A 227 -4.45 -4.63 -1.60
N THR A 228 -3.16 -4.58 -1.24
CA THR A 228 -2.24 -5.71 -1.40
C THR A 228 -1.79 -6.22 -0.06
N GLU A 229 -1.66 -7.52 0.07
CA GLU A 229 -1.21 -8.13 1.30
C GLU A 229 -0.22 -9.27 1.09
N HIS A 230 0.63 -9.46 2.11
CA HIS A 230 1.57 -10.57 2.12
C HIS A 230 0.88 -11.87 2.48
N GLY A 231 1.02 -12.88 1.64
CA GLY A 231 0.76 -14.26 1.98
C GLY A 231 1.85 -14.86 2.88
N PRO A 232 1.71 -16.14 3.25
CA PRO A 232 2.79 -16.91 3.86
C PRO A 232 3.84 -17.31 2.81
N GLN A 233 4.25 -18.56 2.71
CA GLN A 233 5.13 -18.99 1.62
C GLN A 233 4.35 -19.00 0.29
N GLY A 234 4.48 -17.94 -0.52
CA GLY A 234 3.61 -17.62 -1.64
C GLY A 234 2.25 -17.08 -1.17
N GLY A 235 1.31 -16.87 -2.11
CA GLY A 235 -0.06 -16.44 -1.80
C GLY A 235 -0.19 -14.99 -1.38
N ASP A 236 0.71 -14.12 -1.82
CA ASP A 236 0.46 -12.66 -1.78
C ASP A 236 -0.75 -12.35 -2.65
N GLU A 237 -1.50 -11.32 -2.29
CA GLU A 237 -2.79 -11.01 -2.92
C GLU A 237 -2.95 -9.54 -3.28
N LEU A 238 -3.71 -9.30 -4.36
CA LEU A 238 -4.34 -8.03 -4.67
C LEU A 238 -5.85 -8.20 -4.48
N ASN A 239 -6.41 -7.42 -3.60
CA ASN A 239 -7.81 -7.48 -3.19
C ASN A 239 -8.58 -6.21 -3.56
N ARG A 240 -9.81 -6.36 -4.07
CA ARG A 240 -10.84 -5.33 -4.01
C ARG A 240 -11.54 -5.46 -2.65
N VAL A 241 -11.36 -4.48 -1.80
CA VAL A 241 -11.89 -4.51 -0.42
C VAL A 241 -13.39 -4.26 -0.43
N VAL A 242 -14.16 -5.19 0.11
CA VAL A 242 -15.63 -5.12 0.16
C VAL A 242 -16.10 -4.87 1.59
N ALA A 243 -16.91 -3.83 1.79
CA ALA A 243 -17.46 -3.47 3.08
C ALA A 243 -18.23 -4.64 3.72
N GLY A 244 -17.95 -4.92 4.99
CA GLY A 244 -18.65 -5.97 5.74
C GLY A 244 -18.40 -7.39 5.24
N ARG A 245 -17.26 -7.64 4.54
CA ARG A 245 -16.97 -8.97 4.00
C ARG A 245 -15.65 -9.55 4.50
N ASN A 246 -15.61 -10.89 4.48
CA ASN A 246 -14.45 -11.71 4.82
C ASN A 246 -13.55 -11.90 3.59
N HIS A 247 -12.24 -11.67 3.74
CA HIS A 247 -11.22 -11.88 2.71
C HIS A 247 -10.43 -13.20 2.87
N GLY A 248 -10.82 -14.04 3.85
CA GLY A 248 -10.49 -15.46 3.91
C GLY A 248 -9.36 -15.86 4.83
N TRP A 249 -8.32 -15.04 5.03
CA TRP A 249 -7.19 -15.43 5.87
C TRP A 249 -7.60 -15.74 7.32
N PRO A 250 -7.11 -16.85 7.95
CA PRO A 250 -6.26 -17.91 7.41
C PRO A 250 -7.03 -19.14 6.87
N VAL A 251 -8.35 -19.08 6.85
CA VAL A 251 -9.21 -20.21 6.47
C VAL A 251 -9.09 -20.52 4.98
N ILE A 252 -9.04 -19.48 4.16
CA ILE A 252 -8.81 -19.54 2.72
C ILE A 252 -7.52 -18.81 2.38
N THR A 253 -6.58 -19.47 1.69
CA THR A 253 -5.33 -18.88 1.25
C THR A 253 -4.67 -19.72 0.15
N PHE A 254 -3.92 -19.05 -0.72
CA PHE A 254 -3.09 -19.67 -1.76
C PHE A 254 -1.69 -20.05 -1.26
N GLY A 255 -1.29 -19.56 -0.09
CA GLY A 255 0.04 -19.79 0.47
C GLY A 255 0.15 -21.06 1.30
N ARG A 256 1.37 -21.37 1.71
CA ARG A 256 1.73 -22.56 2.47
C ARG A 256 2.52 -22.20 3.73
N ASN A 257 2.56 -23.12 4.69
CA ASN A 257 3.37 -22.96 5.89
C ASN A 257 4.85 -22.84 5.55
N TYR A 258 5.54 -21.87 6.19
CA TYR A 258 6.98 -21.74 6.05
C TYR A 258 7.71 -23.01 6.54
N GLY A 259 8.78 -23.38 5.85
CA GLY A 259 9.63 -24.53 6.20
C GLY A 259 9.04 -25.88 5.84
N THR A 260 7.76 -26.14 6.16
CA THR A 260 7.13 -27.45 5.89
C THR A 260 6.47 -27.53 4.51
N GLY A 261 6.07 -26.38 3.93
CA GLY A 261 5.30 -26.34 2.68
C GLY A 261 3.90 -26.93 2.78
N THR A 262 3.44 -27.26 4.00
CA THR A 262 2.09 -27.82 4.22
C THR A 262 1.00 -26.77 3.98
N ARG A 263 -0.21 -27.24 3.71
CA ARG A 263 -1.38 -26.38 3.49
C ARG A 263 -1.75 -25.62 4.76
N ILE A 264 -2.24 -24.39 4.57
CA ILE A 264 -2.92 -23.60 5.60
C ILE A 264 -4.40 -23.55 5.23
N GLY A 265 -5.26 -23.65 6.25
CA GLY A 265 -6.72 -23.52 6.07
C GLY A 265 -7.36 -24.64 5.26
N GLU A 266 -8.56 -24.36 4.77
CA GLU A 266 -9.45 -25.34 4.13
C GLU A 266 -9.30 -25.39 2.61
N GLY A 267 -8.88 -24.28 1.99
CA GLY A 267 -8.81 -24.18 0.53
C GLY A 267 -8.32 -22.84 0.01
N THR A 268 -8.58 -22.63 -1.27
CA THR A 268 -8.26 -21.41 -2.00
C THR A 268 -9.50 -20.58 -2.35
N GLU A 269 -10.69 -21.12 -2.13
CA GLU A 269 -11.97 -20.46 -2.40
C GLU A 269 -13.08 -20.95 -1.47
N ARG A 270 -14.02 -20.08 -1.16
CA ARG A 270 -15.24 -20.38 -0.40
C ARG A 270 -16.31 -19.33 -0.73
N ALA A 271 -17.57 -19.71 -0.81
CA ALA A 271 -18.66 -18.85 -1.31
C ALA A 271 -18.94 -17.60 -0.47
N ASP A 272 -18.62 -17.62 0.83
CA ASP A 272 -18.78 -16.49 1.75
C ASP A 272 -17.54 -15.59 1.87
N VAL A 273 -16.46 -15.94 1.16
CA VAL A 273 -15.18 -15.21 1.13
C VAL A 273 -15.04 -14.44 -0.17
N VAL A 274 -14.52 -13.21 -0.09
CA VAL A 274 -14.17 -12.41 -1.26
C VAL A 274 -12.86 -12.93 -1.84
N ALA A 275 -12.91 -13.43 -3.08
CA ALA A 275 -11.72 -13.88 -3.79
C ALA A 275 -10.81 -12.71 -4.17
N PRO A 276 -9.47 -12.86 -4.14
CA PRO A 276 -8.54 -11.86 -4.62
C PRO A 276 -8.64 -11.67 -6.13
N LEU A 277 -8.37 -10.46 -6.62
CA LEU A 277 -8.28 -10.15 -8.05
C LEU A 277 -7.04 -10.78 -8.69
N ARG A 278 -5.98 -10.93 -7.92
CA ARG A 278 -4.71 -11.54 -8.32
C ARG A 278 -4.03 -12.16 -7.09
N HIS A 279 -3.31 -13.26 -7.29
CA HIS A 279 -2.43 -13.83 -6.28
C HIS A 279 -1.09 -14.25 -6.90
N TRP A 280 -0.04 -14.35 -6.08
CA TRP A 280 1.31 -14.71 -6.53
C TRP A 280 1.77 -16.00 -5.84
N VAL A 281 1.86 -17.07 -6.64
CA VAL A 281 2.31 -18.39 -6.21
C VAL A 281 3.26 -18.97 -7.28
N PRO A 282 4.20 -19.86 -6.93
CA PRO A 282 4.54 -20.32 -5.57
C PRO A 282 5.44 -19.34 -4.82
N VAL A 283 5.91 -18.29 -5.47
CA VAL A 283 6.89 -17.35 -4.93
C VAL A 283 6.23 -16.03 -4.58
N SER A 284 6.38 -15.62 -3.30
CA SER A 284 5.98 -14.30 -2.82
C SER A 284 6.83 -13.21 -3.48
N ILE A 285 6.19 -12.13 -3.90
CA ILE A 285 6.85 -10.87 -4.32
C ILE A 285 7.03 -9.93 -3.13
N ALA A 286 6.31 -10.16 -2.03
CA ALA A 286 6.14 -9.28 -0.89
C ALA A 286 5.68 -7.88 -1.35
N PRO A 287 4.42 -7.73 -1.84
CA PRO A 287 3.92 -6.45 -2.33
C PRO A 287 3.89 -5.41 -1.21
N SER A 288 4.15 -4.18 -1.56
CA SER A 288 4.24 -3.06 -0.62
C SER A 288 3.30 -1.92 -1.04
N GLY A 289 3.79 -0.66 -1.08
CA GLY A 289 2.97 0.45 -1.54
C GLY A 289 2.43 0.27 -2.96
N MET A 290 1.29 0.89 -3.24
CA MET A 290 0.63 0.81 -4.52
C MET A 290 0.03 2.16 -4.93
N ALA A 291 -0.04 2.41 -6.24
CA ALA A 291 -0.66 3.59 -6.81
C ALA A 291 -1.30 3.30 -8.16
N PHE A 292 -2.50 3.84 -8.41
CA PHE A 292 -3.07 3.90 -9.75
C PHE A 292 -2.43 5.03 -10.53
N VAL A 293 -2.09 4.79 -11.80
CA VAL A 293 -1.60 5.83 -12.69
C VAL A 293 -2.79 6.58 -13.27
N THR A 294 -2.90 7.87 -12.92
CA THR A 294 -3.98 8.74 -13.39
C THR A 294 -3.49 9.80 -14.40
N SER A 295 -2.18 10.02 -14.47
CA SER A 295 -1.56 10.99 -15.37
C SER A 295 -1.27 10.40 -16.75
N ASP A 296 -1.09 11.28 -17.73
CA ASP A 296 -0.66 10.94 -19.09
C ASP A 296 0.86 11.04 -19.30
N ARG A 297 1.64 11.15 -18.22
CA ARG A 297 3.12 11.30 -18.29
C ARG A 297 3.81 10.07 -18.85
N TYR A 298 3.20 8.88 -18.72
CA TYR A 298 3.73 7.62 -19.24
C TYR A 298 2.80 7.09 -20.31
N PRO A 299 3.19 7.06 -21.58
CA PRO A 299 2.35 6.55 -22.68
C PRO A 299 1.88 5.11 -22.40
N GLY A 300 0.56 4.89 -22.45
CA GLY A 300 -0.05 3.57 -22.22
C GLY A 300 -0.12 3.09 -20.77
N TRP A 301 0.22 3.93 -19.78
CA TRP A 301 0.15 3.54 -18.36
C TRP A 301 -1.10 4.03 -17.63
N LYS A 302 -1.77 5.04 -18.14
CA LYS A 302 -2.99 5.57 -17.50
C LYS A 302 -4.02 4.47 -17.29
N GLY A 303 -4.56 4.38 -16.06
CA GLY A 303 -5.45 3.31 -15.62
C GLY A 303 -4.75 2.04 -15.14
N SER A 304 -3.42 1.90 -15.29
CA SER A 304 -2.67 0.79 -14.70
C SER A 304 -2.52 0.96 -13.20
N LEU A 305 -2.31 -0.16 -12.51
CA LEU A 305 -1.93 -0.21 -11.10
C LEU A 305 -0.44 -0.53 -10.98
N LEU A 306 0.28 0.28 -10.21
CA LEU A 306 1.68 0.05 -9.87
C LEU A 306 1.79 -0.54 -8.46
N LEU A 307 2.66 -1.55 -8.28
CA LEU A 307 2.94 -2.21 -7.02
C LEU A 307 4.45 -2.23 -6.78
N GLY A 308 4.89 -1.79 -5.61
CA GLY A 308 6.25 -2.05 -5.15
C GLY A 308 6.40 -3.49 -4.68
N ALA A 309 7.55 -4.09 -4.89
CA ALA A 309 7.86 -5.43 -4.42
C ALA A 309 9.13 -5.42 -3.57
N LEU A 310 9.01 -5.88 -2.31
CA LEU A 310 10.14 -5.93 -1.38
C LEU A 310 11.06 -7.12 -1.68
N ARG A 311 10.48 -8.32 -1.79
CA ARG A 311 11.25 -9.52 -2.13
C ARG A 311 11.53 -9.60 -3.62
N GLY A 312 10.57 -9.16 -4.44
CA GLY A 312 10.72 -9.14 -5.89
C GLY A 312 11.70 -8.09 -6.40
N GLN A 313 12.11 -7.12 -5.57
CA GLN A 313 13.04 -6.03 -5.88
C GLN A 313 12.74 -5.36 -7.23
N SER A 314 11.47 -5.12 -7.49
CA SER A 314 10.97 -4.60 -8.76
C SER A 314 9.73 -3.74 -8.55
N LEU A 315 9.42 -2.93 -9.54
CA LEU A 315 8.12 -2.29 -9.68
C LEU A 315 7.27 -3.15 -10.62
N LEU A 316 6.08 -3.55 -10.19
CA LEU A 316 5.12 -4.24 -11.05
C LEU A 316 4.13 -3.24 -11.61
N ARG A 317 3.82 -3.34 -12.90
CA ARG A 317 2.71 -2.67 -13.54
C ARG A 317 1.65 -3.70 -13.93
N LEU A 318 0.45 -3.53 -13.42
CA LEU A 318 -0.72 -4.32 -13.78
C LEU A 318 -1.60 -3.50 -14.74
N SER A 319 -1.79 -4.00 -15.94
CA SER A 319 -2.78 -3.46 -16.88
C SER A 319 -4.15 -4.00 -16.51
N LEU A 320 -5.14 -3.13 -16.47
CA LEU A 320 -6.48 -3.43 -15.97
C LEU A 320 -7.56 -3.22 -17.02
N ASP A 321 -8.62 -4.04 -16.95
CA ASP A 321 -9.92 -3.80 -17.57
C ASP A 321 -10.99 -3.93 -16.50
N GLY A 322 -11.46 -2.80 -15.98
CA GLY A 322 -12.28 -2.76 -14.77
C GLY A 322 -11.54 -3.37 -13.58
N THR A 323 -12.05 -4.48 -13.06
CA THR A 323 -11.42 -5.23 -11.96
C THR A 323 -10.52 -6.38 -12.42
N ARG A 324 -10.46 -6.65 -13.74
CA ARG A 324 -9.68 -7.75 -14.29
C ARG A 324 -8.25 -7.32 -14.57
N VAL A 325 -7.29 -8.06 -14.05
CA VAL A 325 -5.88 -7.91 -14.39
C VAL A 325 -5.63 -8.58 -15.75
N LEU A 326 -5.26 -7.79 -16.76
CA LEU A 326 -5.00 -8.27 -18.14
C LEU A 326 -3.58 -8.75 -18.32
N ALA A 327 -2.62 -8.00 -17.77
CA ALA A 327 -1.19 -8.27 -17.91
C ALA A 327 -0.41 -7.78 -16.68
N GLU A 328 0.72 -8.42 -16.42
CA GLU A 328 1.70 -8.03 -15.42
C GLU A 328 3.04 -7.80 -16.10
N GLU A 329 3.64 -6.66 -15.84
CA GLU A 329 4.96 -6.29 -16.33
C GLU A 329 5.86 -5.96 -15.14
N ARG A 330 7.10 -6.47 -15.16
CA ARG A 330 8.12 -6.14 -14.16
C ARG A 330 9.05 -5.08 -14.72
N LEU A 331 9.08 -3.96 -14.05
CA LEU A 331 9.87 -2.78 -14.41
C LEU A 331 11.07 -2.66 -13.49
N LEU A 332 12.09 -1.94 -13.94
CA LEU A 332 13.32 -1.66 -13.20
C LEU A 332 14.07 -2.92 -12.76
N PRO A 333 14.28 -3.92 -13.62
CA PRO A 333 14.88 -5.21 -13.24
C PRO A 333 16.32 -5.08 -12.71
N ASN A 334 17.02 -4.00 -13.07
CA ASN A 334 18.41 -3.75 -12.67
C ASN A 334 18.53 -2.84 -11.44
N LEU A 335 17.41 -2.41 -10.85
CA LEU A 335 17.43 -1.56 -9.66
C LEU A 335 17.97 -2.31 -8.44
N ASN A 336 17.66 -3.61 -8.34
CA ASN A 336 18.09 -4.50 -7.26
C ASN A 336 17.81 -3.97 -5.86
N GLU A 337 16.70 -3.21 -5.71
CA GLU A 337 16.30 -2.59 -4.46
C GLU A 337 14.90 -3.03 -4.04
N ARG A 338 14.72 -3.16 -2.75
CA ARG A 338 13.41 -3.39 -2.16
C ARG A 338 12.58 -2.11 -2.30
N ILE A 339 11.51 -2.13 -3.07
CA ILE A 339 10.62 -0.98 -3.24
C ILE A 339 9.57 -1.03 -2.13
N ARG A 340 9.58 -0.01 -1.26
CA ARG A 340 8.69 0.08 -0.08
C ARG A 340 7.41 0.82 -0.37
N ASP A 341 7.47 1.93 -1.08
CA ASP A 341 6.28 2.73 -1.39
C ASP A 341 6.29 3.18 -2.84
N VAL A 342 5.10 3.36 -3.37
CA VAL A 342 4.86 3.83 -4.73
C VAL A 342 3.80 4.91 -4.66
N ARG A 343 4.11 6.11 -5.16
CA ARG A 343 3.17 7.24 -5.19
C ARG A 343 3.22 7.94 -6.53
N GLN A 344 2.10 8.45 -6.99
CA GLN A 344 2.09 9.43 -8.08
C GLN A 344 2.13 10.82 -7.47
N GLY A 345 3.11 11.62 -7.86
CA GLY A 345 3.28 13.00 -7.41
C GLY A 345 2.30 13.97 -8.10
N PRO A 346 2.20 15.20 -7.58
CA PRO A 346 1.36 16.26 -8.16
C PRO A 346 1.80 16.66 -9.58
N ASP A 347 3.05 16.42 -9.95
CA ASP A 347 3.61 16.58 -11.30
C ASP A 347 3.22 15.46 -12.27
N GLY A 348 2.47 14.46 -11.77
CA GLY A 348 2.03 13.29 -12.51
C GLY A 348 3.09 12.21 -12.68
N LEU A 349 4.29 12.40 -12.13
CA LEU A 349 5.36 11.40 -12.17
C LEU A 349 5.23 10.40 -11.01
N VAL A 350 5.82 9.22 -11.17
CA VAL A 350 5.83 8.17 -10.16
C VAL A 350 7.07 8.28 -9.29
N TYR A 351 6.86 8.20 -7.99
CA TYR A 351 7.91 8.23 -6.97
C TYR A 351 7.94 6.91 -6.22
N LEU A 352 9.15 6.44 -5.93
CA LEU A 352 9.42 5.20 -5.21
C LEU A 352 10.24 5.46 -3.97
N LEU A 353 9.95 4.75 -2.88
CA LEU A 353 10.84 4.63 -1.73
C LEU A 353 11.56 3.29 -1.76
N THR A 354 12.87 3.28 -1.49
CA THR A 354 13.62 2.04 -1.31
C THR A 354 13.76 1.70 0.17
N ASP A 355 13.56 0.41 0.56
CA ASP A 355 13.66 -0.06 1.95
C ASP A 355 15.10 -0.48 2.25
N ASN A 356 15.93 0.49 2.62
CA ASN A 356 17.36 0.31 2.87
C ASN A 356 17.80 1.20 4.05
N GLU A 357 18.95 0.91 4.68
CA GLU A 357 19.60 1.77 5.68
C GLU A 357 20.09 3.09 5.07
N ASP A 358 20.43 3.10 3.79
CA ASP A 358 20.65 4.28 2.95
C ASP A 358 19.53 4.37 1.90
N GLY A 359 18.30 4.51 2.38
CA GLY A 359 17.10 4.57 1.57
C GLY A 359 17.02 5.85 0.74
N ARG A 360 16.33 5.73 -0.41
CA ARG A 360 16.24 6.79 -1.41
C ARG A 360 14.80 7.06 -1.81
N ILE A 361 14.56 8.30 -2.24
CA ILE A 361 13.40 8.66 -3.06
C ILE A 361 13.86 8.67 -4.51
N LEU A 362 13.22 7.85 -5.32
CA LEU A 362 13.44 7.80 -6.77
C LEU A 362 12.22 8.38 -7.47
N ARG A 363 12.44 9.17 -8.52
CA ARG A 363 11.41 9.65 -9.43
C ARG A 363 11.60 8.99 -10.79
N LEU A 364 10.56 8.42 -11.36
CA LEU A 364 10.64 7.80 -12.67
C LEU A 364 10.49 8.86 -13.77
N GLN A 365 11.48 8.93 -14.65
CA GLN A 365 11.41 9.73 -15.89
C GLN A 365 10.82 8.85 -16.99
N PRO A 366 9.82 9.34 -17.78
CA PRO A 366 9.25 8.62 -18.89
C PRO A 366 10.23 8.22 -19.98
#